data_87304c9c7ef080681294b8c45cca5cb3
#
_entry.id   87304c9c7ef080681294b8c45cca5cb3
#
_cell.length_a   1.000
_cell.length_b   1.000
_cell.length_c   1.000
_cell.angle_alpha   90.00
_cell.angle_beta   90.00
_cell.angle_gamma   90.00
#
_symmetry.space_group_name_H-M   'P 1'
#
loop_
_entity.id
_entity.type
_entity.pdbx_description
1 polymer ?
#
loop_
_entity_poly.entity_id
_entity_poly.type
_entity_poly.pdbx_seq_one_letter_code
_entity_poly.pdbx_strand_id
1 'polypeptide(L)'
;MIKAEHQPCRIDRYIDSEPALEAYAEALRGRRVNAVALDMEGDQGTVRYAYSISILQCFDGSETVIIDVLKMGNQPALRHFLTDPAVIKVMFSCANDIFMAQNMLGCTIAPVWDIAVGQKLLNLPTNISDYLNIDKKQKDKFQRANWLKRPIRPEFLDYAVNDVMQLFTIERDIATKLRAAGLFDIYQNESAQISEKDFVIDHFRHYKAKFPGYDRLRPPQQKAAAAVWVFRELIGKHFDCPVGYILSKQAMAACIRDPERTVSSLEQELNRGRSAKRRVEKGLVEKYYQEAFRISGNP
;
A
#
# COMPACT_ATOMS: atom_id res chain seq x y z
N MET A 1 10.51 -27.24 -13.12
CA MET A 1 9.47 -26.19 -12.92
C MET A 1 8.13 -26.90 -12.76
N ILE A 2 7.54 -26.81 -11.59
CA ILE A 2 6.19 -27.32 -11.34
C ILE A 2 5.26 -26.29 -11.96
N LYS A 3 4.57 -26.64 -13.05
CA LYS A 3 3.51 -25.79 -13.60
C LYS A 3 2.30 -25.93 -12.67
N ALA A 4 1.86 -24.84 -12.09
CA ALA A 4 0.62 -24.82 -11.32
C ALA A 4 -0.55 -25.16 -12.25
N GLU A 5 -1.34 -26.17 -11.90
CA GLU A 5 -2.61 -26.44 -12.57
C GLU A 5 -3.58 -25.32 -12.23
N HIS A 6 -4.17 -24.73 -13.26
CA HIS A 6 -5.18 -23.71 -13.10
C HIS A 6 -6.47 -24.37 -12.58
N GLN A 7 -6.63 -24.42 -11.26
CA GLN A 7 -7.90 -24.77 -10.65
C GLN A 7 -8.81 -23.52 -10.67
N PRO A 8 -10.12 -23.68 -10.92
CA PRO A 8 -11.05 -22.57 -10.81
C PRO A 8 -10.99 -22.00 -9.40
N CYS A 9 -10.67 -20.71 -9.28
CA CYS A 9 -10.52 -20.04 -8.00
C CYS A 9 -11.87 -19.99 -7.29
N ARG A 10 -11.98 -20.65 -6.14
CA ARG A 10 -13.15 -20.62 -5.29
C ARG A 10 -12.83 -19.79 -4.05
N ILE A 11 -13.66 -18.78 -3.82
CA ILE A 11 -13.69 -18.09 -2.54
C ILE A 11 -14.57 -18.91 -1.59
N ASP A 12 -13.94 -19.44 -0.53
CA ASP A 12 -14.68 -20.24 0.44
C ASP A 12 -15.34 -19.34 1.48
N ARG A 13 -14.74 -18.17 1.77
CA ARG A 13 -15.28 -17.23 2.75
C ARG A 13 -15.00 -15.77 2.37
N TYR A 14 -16.02 -14.93 2.54
CA TYR A 14 -15.91 -13.48 2.42
C TYR A 14 -16.19 -12.83 3.77
N ILE A 15 -15.21 -12.13 4.33
CA ILE A 15 -15.25 -11.52 5.66
C ILE A 15 -15.30 -10.00 5.51
N ASP A 16 -16.34 -9.37 6.05
CA ASP A 16 -16.58 -7.93 5.95
C ASP A 16 -16.98 -7.30 7.29
N SER A 17 -16.76 -8.03 8.39
CA SER A 17 -17.04 -7.57 9.75
C SER A 17 -16.02 -8.12 10.75
N GLU A 18 -15.81 -7.37 11.84
CA GLU A 18 -14.88 -7.74 12.90
C GLU A 18 -15.23 -9.10 13.55
N PRO A 19 -16.50 -9.38 13.95
CA PRO A 19 -16.84 -10.67 14.54
C PRO A 19 -16.59 -11.87 13.61
N ALA A 20 -16.78 -11.69 12.29
CA ALA A 20 -16.49 -12.75 11.33
C ALA A 20 -14.98 -13.02 11.21
N LEU A 21 -14.15 -11.98 11.32
CA LEU A 21 -12.69 -12.13 11.33
C LEU A 21 -12.19 -12.80 12.62
N GLU A 22 -12.75 -12.42 13.77
CA GLU A 22 -12.44 -13.08 15.05
C GLU A 22 -12.79 -14.57 15.04
N ALA A 23 -13.98 -14.93 14.52
CA ALA A 23 -14.39 -16.30 14.36
C ALA A 23 -13.47 -17.09 13.42
N TYR A 24 -12.99 -16.48 12.33
CA TYR A 24 -12.02 -17.09 11.44
C TYR A 24 -10.67 -17.30 12.12
N ALA A 25 -10.14 -16.29 12.81
CA ALA A 25 -8.88 -16.39 13.55
C ALA A 25 -8.95 -17.48 14.64
N GLU A 26 -10.09 -17.62 15.33
CA GLU A 26 -10.31 -18.70 16.29
C GLU A 26 -10.38 -20.08 15.63
N ALA A 27 -11.02 -20.19 14.47
CA ALA A 27 -11.03 -21.42 13.70
C ALA A 27 -9.62 -21.86 13.25
N LEU A 28 -8.76 -20.91 12.87
CA LEU A 28 -7.34 -21.18 12.57
C LEU A 28 -6.63 -21.78 13.79
N ARG A 29 -6.80 -21.18 14.97
CA ARG A 29 -6.23 -21.67 16.23
C ARG A 29 -6.75 -23.06 16.57
N GLY A 30 -8.06 -23.29 16.47
CA GLY A 30 -8.69 -24.59 16.70
C GLY A 30 -8.15 -25.70 15.79
N ARG A 31 -7.87 -25.37 14.53
CA ARG A 31 -7.25 -26.28 13.57
C ARG A 31 -5.72 -26.35 13.67
N ARG A 32 -5.11 -25.59 14.59
CA ARG A 32 -3.65 -25.49 14.78
C ARG A 32 -2.92 -25.05 13.52
N VAL A 33 -3.52 -24.14 12.74
CA VAL A 33 -2.90 -23.56 11.57
C VAL A 33 -1.81 -22.59 12.04
N ASN A 34 -0.57 -22.83 11.66
CA ASN A 34 0.60 -22.05 12.06
C ASN A 34 1.15 -21.16 10.94
N ALA A 35 0.57 -21.23 9.76
CA ALA A 35 0.93 -20.35 8.64
C ALA A 35 -0.28 -20.08 7.75
N VAL A 36 -0.35 -18.88 7.19
CA VAL A 36 -1.29 -18.48 6.14
C VAL A 36 -0.53 -17.82 5.00
N ALA A 37 -0.93 -18.09 3.77
CA ALA A 37 -0.50 -17.30 2.63
C ALA A 37 -1.32 -16.02 2.60
N LEU A 38 -0.68 -14.86 2.45
CA LEU A 38 -1.31 -13.55 2.54
C LEU A 38 -0.81 -12.64 1.42
N ASP A 39 -1.73 -11.85 0.86
CA ASP A 39 -1.45 -10.75 -0.07
C ASP A 39 -2.49 -9.65 0.12
N MET A 40 -2.26 -8.48 -0.48
CA MET A 40 -3.05 -7.27 -0.23
C MET A 40 -3.30 -6.51 -1.52
N GLU A 41 -4.55 -6.08 -1.72
CA GLU A 41 -4.90 -5.19 -2.82
C GLU A 41 -5.49 -3.88 -2.32
N GLY A 42 -5.14 -2.79 -3.00
CA GLY A 42 -5.59 -1.48 -2.56
C GLY A 42 -5.31 -0.35 -3.54
N ASP A 43 -5.41 0.88 -3.06
CA ASP A 43 -5.06 2.09 -3.79
C ASP A 43 -3.84 2.77 -3.15
N GLN A 44 -2.85 3.05 -3.96
CA GLN A 44 -1.64 3.75 -3.54
C GLN A 44 -1.73 5.26 -3.80
N GLY A 45 -2.89 5.86 -3.59
CA GLY A 45 -3.13 7.28 -3.82
C GLY A 45 -3.30 7.65 -5.30
N THR A 46 -3.81 6.72 -6.10
CA THR A 46 -4.08 6.93 -7.54
C THR A 46 -5.55 7.22 -7.81
N VAL A 47 -6.46 6.80 -6.94
CA VAL A 47 -7.91 6.97 -7.06
C VAL A 47 -8.43 8.04 -6.11
N ARG A 48 -7.91 8.06 -4.86
CA ARG A 48 -8.32 8.99 -3.81
C ARG A 48 -7.10 9.56 -3.07
N TYR A 49 -7.35 10.44 -2.09
CA TYR A 49 -6.30 10.96 -1.23
C TYR A 49 -5.75 9.83 -0.35
N ALA A 50 -4.42 9.79 -0.21
CA ALA A 50 -3.67 8.80 0.57
C ALA A 50 -3.84 7.35 0.08
N TYR A 51 -3.20 6.44 0.80
CA TYR A 51 -3.28 5.00 0.53
C TYR A 51 -4.56 4.41 1.10
N SER A 52 -5.03 3.31 0.54
CA SER A 52 -6.19 2.60 1.06
C SER A 52 -6.02 1.11 0.82
N ILE A 53 -6.13 0.30 1.87
CA ILE A 53 -6.22 -1.15 1.74
C ILE A 53 -7.66 -1.49 1.39
N SER A 54 -7.86 -2.24 0.32
CA SER A 54 -9.18 -2.69 -0.12
C SER A 54 -9.54 -4.04 0.46
N ILE A 55 -8.72 -5.04 0.14
CA ILE A 55 -8.89 -6.41 0.60
C ILE A 55 -7.55 -7.01 1.03
N LEU A 56 -7.63 -8.01 1.91
CA LEU A 56 -6.61 -9.01 2.10
C LEU A 56 -7.10 -10.32 1.50
N GLN A 57 -6.25 -11.00 0.76
CA GLN A 57 -6.44 -12.37 0.35
C GLN A 57 -5.67 -13.27 1.30
N CYS A 58 -6.33 -14.31 1.79
CA CYS A 58 -5.73 -15.29 2.69
C CYS A 58 -6.03 -16.71 2.22
N PHE A 59 -5.01 -17.58 2.24
CA PHE A 59 -5.16 -19.01 2.05
C PHE A 59 -4.49 -19.75 3.20
N ASP A 60 -5.23 -20.59 3.92
CA ASP A 60 -4.75 -21.29 5.10
C ASP A 60 -4.34 -22.76 4.83
N GLY A 61 -4.22 -23.12 3.55
CA GLY A 61 -3.94 -24.48 3.11
C GLY A 61 -5.20 -25.29 2.83
N SER A 62 -6.37 -24.85 3.25
CA SER A 62 -7.66 -25.51 3.03
C SER A 62 -8.75 -24.57 2.53
N GLU A 63 -8.82 -23.36 3.05
CA GLU A 63 -9.83 -22.35 2.69
C GLU A 63 -9.17 -21.10 2.10
N THR A 64 -9.81 -20.55 1.06
CA THR A 64 -9.45 -19.25 0.49
C THR A 64 -10.42 -18.21 1.01
N VAL A 65 -9.87 -17.18 1.61
CA VAL A 65 -10.63 -16.16 2.34
C VAL A 65 -10.31 -14.77 1.79
N ILE A 66 -11.35 -14.00 1.52
CA ILE A 66 -11.24 -12.57 1.23
C ILE A 66 -11.69 -11.80 2.47
N ILE A 67 -10.86 -10.90 2.95
CA ILE A 67 -11.17 -9.97 4.04
C ILE A 67 -11.35 -8.58 3.44
N ASP A 68 -12.59 -8.07 3.44
CA ASP A 68 -12.91 -6.73 2.92
C ASP A 68 -12.55 -5.64 3.94
N VAL A 69 -11.29 -5.22 3.91
CA VAL A 69 -10.75 -4.20 4.81
C VAL A 69 -11.42 -2.85 4.60
N LEU A 70 -11.76 -2.52 3.34
CA LEU A 70 -12.43 -1.25 3.03
C LEU A 70 -13.80 -1.15 3.70
N LYS A 71 -14.55 -2.25 3.75
CA LYS A 71 -15.87 -2.32 4.39
C LYS A 71 -15.77 -2.42 5.91
N MET A 72 -14.85 -3.25 6.40
CA MET A 72 -14.66 -3.50 7.83
C MET A 72 -14.00 -2.30 8.55
N GLY A 73 -13.10 -1.61 7.88
CA GLY A 73 -12.30 -0.54 8.47
C GLY A 73 -11.12 -1.05 9.31
N ASN A 74 -10.45 -0.12 10.00
CA ASN A 74 -9.30 -0.41 10.85
C ASN A 74 -9.76 -0.92 12.22
N GLN A 75 -10.15 -2.20 12.30
CA GLN A 75 -10.61 -2.84 13.51
C GLN A 75 -9.48 -3.52 14.30
N PRO A 76 -9.58 -3.65 15.63
CA PRO A 76 -8.61 -4.37 16.46
C PRO A 76 -8.35 -5.79 16.00
N ALA A 77 -9.37 -6.56 15.63
CA ALA A 77 -9.22 -7.93 15.16
C ALA A 77 -8.34 -8.05 13.91
N LEU A 78 -8.40 -7.04 13.01
CA LEU A 78 -7.54 -7.02 11.83
C LEU A 78 -6.07 -6.86 12.20
N ARG A 79 -5.77 -5.93 13.13
CA ARG A 79 -4.40 -5.75 13.62
C ARG A 79 -3.90 -6.98 14.35
N HIS A 80 -4.72 -7.59 15.21
CA HIS A 80 -4.37 -8.83 15.88
C HIS A 80 -4.10 -9.97 14.90
N PHE A 81 -4.92 -10.13 13.86
CA PHE A 81 -4.70 -11.13 12.82
C PHE A 81 -3.36 -10.94 12.10
N LEU A 82 -3.02 -9.72 11.73
CA LEU A 82 -1.76 -9.40 11.03
C LEU A 82 -0.52 -9.57 11.92
N THR A 83 -0.65 -9.38 13.24
CA THR A 83 0.47 -9.44 14.19
C THR A 83 0.48 -10.69 15.07
N ASP A 84 -0.44 -11.64 14.86
CA ASP A 84 -0.48 -12.87 15.65
C ASP A 84 0.83 -13.66 15.53
N PRO A 85 1.62 -13.79 16.62
CA PRO A 85 2.92 -14.44 16.57
C PRO A 85 2.85 -15.96 16.34
N ALA A 86 1.68 -16.57 16.56
CA ALA A 86 1.46 -18.00 16.36
C ALA A 86 1.25 -18.37 14.88
N VAL A 87 1.00 -17.37 14.02
CA VAL A 87 0.66 -17.60 12.61
C VAL A 87 1.64 -16.85 11.69
N ILE A 88 2.45 -17.60 10.96
CA ILE A 88 3.39 -17.04 9.97
C ILE A 88 2.60 -16.58 8.74
N LYS A 89 2.88 -15.38 8.25
CA LYS A 89 2.32 -14.86 6.99
C LYS A 89 3.33 -15.13 5.87
N VAL A 90 3.03 -16.10 5.03
CA VAL A 90 3.81 -16.39 3.82
C VAL A 90 3.39 -15.42 2.73
N MET A 91 4.31 -14.59 2.29
CA MET A 91 4.05 -13.48 1.36
C MET A 91 5.09 -13.44 0.24
N PHE A 92 4.82 -12.65 -0.78
CA PHE A 92 5.76 -12.38 -1.87
C PHE A 92 6.06 -10.90 -1.98
N SER A 93 7.31 -10.49 -1.72
CA SER A 93 7.76 -9.08 -1.81
C SER A 93 6.94 -8.13 -0.90
N CYS A 94 6.76 -8.52 0.35
CA CYS A 94 5.82 -7.97 1.32
C CYS A 94 6.13 -6.54 1.83
N ALA A 95 7.25 -5.94 1.43
CA ALA A 95 7.63 -4.61 1.95
C ALA A 95 6.57 -3.52 1.70
N ASN A 96 5.87 -3.57 0.55
CA ASN A 96 4.80 -2.63 0.25
C ASN A 96 3.55 -2.89 1.09
N ASP A 97 3.23 -4.15 1.36
CA ASP A 97 2.08 -4.54 2.20
C ASP A 97 2.30 -4.12 3.65
N ILE A 98 3.52 -4.29 4.17
CA ILE A 98 3.91 -3.81 5.51
C ILE A 98 3.86 -2.28 5.55
N PHE A 99 4.35 -1.59 4.52
CA PHE A 99 4.19 -0.15 4.39
C PHE A 99 2.72 0.28 4.47
N MET A 100 1.83 -0.40 3.73
CA MET A 100 0.39 -0.13 3.76
C MET A 100 -0.22 -0.41 5.14
N ALA A 101 0.13 -1.53 5.78
CA ALA A 101 -0.34 -1.88 7.11
C ALA A 101 0.10 -0.85 8.16
N GLN A 102 1.37 -0.44 8.16
CA GLN A 102 1.87 0.57 9.10
C GLN A 102 1.20 1.92 8.93
N ASN A 103 1.04 2.39 7.68
CA ASN A 103 0.48 3.71 7.43
C ASN A 103 -1.04 3.77 7.53
N MET A 104 -1.77 2.67 7.24
CA MET A 104 -3.23 2.66 7.21
C MET A 104 -3.86 2.03 8.44
N LEU A 105 -3.21 1.02 9.03
CA LEU A 105 -3.74 0.28 10.17
C LEU A 105 -2.99 0.57 11.47
N GLY A 106 -1.80 1.18 11.41
CA GLY A 106 -0.95 1.44 12.57
C GLY A 106 -0.33 0.17 13.16
N CYS A 107 -0.16 -0.89 12.36
CA CYS A 107 0.50 -2.12 12.76
C CYS A 107 1.42 -2.63 11.65
N THR A 108 2.36 -3.51 12.00
CA THR A 108 3.15 -4.26 11.03
C THR A 108 2.44 -5.56 10.61
N ILE A 109 3.05 -6.33 9.71
CA ILE A 109 2.68 -7.73 9.43
C ILE A 109 3.82 -8.59 9.95
N ALA A 110 3.55 -9.44 10.97
CA ALA A 110 4.56 -10.27 11.61
C ALA A 110 3.93 -11.50 12.30
N PRO A 111 4.65 -12.64 12.41
CA PRO A 111 5.88 -12.95 11.67
C PRO A 111 5.63 -13.16 10.17
N VAL A 112 6.62 -12.86 9.34
CA VAL A 112 6.52 -13.00 7.89
C VAL A 112 7.64 -13.88 7.33
N TRP A 113 7.31 -14.67 6.30
CA TRP A 113 8.27 -15.31 5.41
C TRP A 113 8.07 -14.75 4.01
N ASP A 114 9.06 -13.98 3.52
CA ASP A 114 9.00 -13.36 2.20
C ASP A 114 9.70 -14.21 1.15
N ILE A 115 8.94 -14.84 0.28
CA ILE A 115 9.43 -15.72 -0.80
C ILE A 115 10.48 -15.01 -1.67
N ALA A 116 10.33 -13.70 -1.92
CA ALA A 116 11.28 -12.93 -2.74
C ALA A 116 12.66 -12.84 -2.07
N VAL A 117 12.75 -12.80 -0.74
CA VAL A 117 14.01 -12.90 0.01
C VAL A 117 14.67 -14.26 -0.25
N GLY A 118 13.91 -15.33 -0.15
CA GLY A 118 14.41 -16.69 -0.41
C GLY A 118 14.92 -16.86 -1.84
N GLN A 119 14.19 -16.34 -2.82
CA GLN A 119 14.64 -16.34 -4.22
C GLN A 119 15.96 -15.59 -4.39
N LYS A 120 16.09 -14.42 -3.77
CA LYS A 120 17.30 -13.60 -3.83
C LYS A 120 18.51 -14.33 -3.22
N LEU A 121 18.35 -14.96 -2.06
CA LEU A 121 19.40 -15.74 -1.40
C LEU A 121 19.87 -16.93 -2.26
N LEU A 122 18.98 -17.50 -3.06
CA LEU A 122 19.28 -18.57 -4.01
C LEU A 122 19.76 -18.07 -5.37
N ASN A 123 19.94 -16.76 -5.57
CA ASN A 123 20.25 -16.14 -6.87
C ASN A 123 19.23 -16.50 -7.97
N LEU A 124 17.97 -16.68 -7.60
CA LEU A 124 16.86 -16.90 -8.53
C LEU A 124 16.21 -15.57 -8.93
N PRO A 125 15.56 -15.49 -10.10
CA PRO A 125 14.76 -14.32 -10.45
C PRO A 125 13.64 -14.08 -9.43
N THR A 126 13.54 -12.85 -8.91
CA THR A 126 12.47 -12.43 -8.00
C THR A 126 11.20 -12.11 -8.77
N ASN A 127 10.59 -13.13 -9.34
CA ASN A 127 9.40 -13.02 -10.18
C ASN A 127 8.43 -14.17 -9.88
N ILE A 128 7.26 -13.83 -9.34
CA ILE A 128 6.21 -14.81 -9.06
C ILE A 128 5.41 -15.18 -10.31
N SER A 129 5.37 -14.32 -11.32
CA SER A 129 4.55 -14.52 -12.53
C SER A 129 4.94 -15.78 -13.30
N ASP A 130 6.21 -16.18 -13.24
CA ASP A 130 6.69 -17.40 -13.88
C ASP A 130 6.13 -18.67 -13.22
N TYR A 131 5.86 -18.61 -11.90
CA TYR A 131 5.20 -19.69 -11.16
C TYR A 131 3.69 -19.69 -11.37
N LEU A 132 3.08 -18.49 -11.45
CA LEU A 132 1.64 -18.33 -11.58
C LEU A 132 1.16 -18.47 -13.04
N ASN A 133 2.07 -18.55 -14.00
CA ASN A 133 1.76 -18.59 -15.44
C ASN A 133 0.84 -17.44 -15.89
N ILE A 134 1.00 -16.26 -15.26
CA ILE A 134 0.22 -15.05 -15.55
C ILE A 134 0.91 -14.23 -16.61
N ASP A 135 0.17 -13.85 -17.67
CA ASP A 135 0.68 -12.91 -18.68
C ASP A 135 0.92 -11.53 -18.07
N LYS A 136 2.05 -10.92 -18.40
CA LYS A 136 2.46 -9.61 -17.88
C LYS A 136 1.41 -8.52 -18.11
N LYS A 137 0.74 -8.52 -19.28
CA LYS A 137 -0.32 -7.55 -19.57
C LYS A 137 -1.54 -7.73 -18.66
N GLN A 138 -1.87 -8.96 -18.34
CA GLN A 138 -2.96 -9.28 -17.41
C GLN A 138 -2.62 -8.82 -16.00
N LYS A 139 -1.40 -9.07 -15.52
CA LYS A 139 -0.90 -8.59 -14.24
C LYS A 139 -0.96 -7.06 -14.15
N ASP A 140 -0.42 -6.34 -15.15
CA ASP A 140 -0.45 -4.88 -15.20
C ASP A 140 -1.88 -4.31 -15.15
N LYS A 141 -2.85 -4.99 -15.76
CA LYS A 141 -4.27 -4.62 -15.72
C LYS A 141 -4.83 -4.68 -14.31
N PHE A 142 -4.55 -5.75 -13.56
CA PHE A 142 -5.08 -5.93 -12.21
C PHE A 142 -4.36 -5.04 -11.19
N GLN A 143 -3.05 -4.87 -11.30
CA GLN A 143 -2.29 -3.96 -10.43
C GLN A 143 -2.72 -2.49 -10.56
N ARG A 144 -3.25 -2.07 -11.72
CA ARG A 144 -3.76 -0.71 -11.95
C ARG A 144 -5.28 -0.59 -11.79
N ALA A 145 -5.92 -1.66 -11.37
CA ALA A 145 -7.38 -1.68 -11.24
C ALA A 145 -7.83 -0.82 -10.06
N ASN A 146 -9.05 -0.30 -10.17
CA ASN A 146 -9.67 0.39 -9.04
C ASN A 146 -10.30 -0.64 -8.08
N TRP A 147 -9.52 -1.09 -7.13
CA TRP A 147 -9.91 -2.03 -6.08
C TRP A 147 -10.90 -1.46 -5.06
N LEU A 148 -11.12 -0.13 -5.06
CA LEU A 148 -12.05 0.51 -4.12
C LEU A 148 -13.51 0.39 -4.53
N LYS A 149 -13.81 -0.01 -5.78
CA LYS A 149 -15.19 -0.21 -6.23
C LYS A 149 -15.85 -1.40 -5.54
N ARG A 150 -17.14 -1.24 -5.22
CA ARG A 150 -18.00 -2.31 -4.71
C ARG A 150 -19.26 -2.43 -5.56
N PRO A 151 -19.77 -3.64 -5.85
CA PRO A 151 -19.10 -4.93 -5.56
C PRO A 151 -17.79 -5.08 -6.34
N ILE A 152 -16.85 -5.84 -5.80
CA ILE A 152 -15.61 -6.19 -6.51
C ILE A 152 -16.00 -7.12 -7.66
N ARG A 153 -15.45 -6.88 -8.84
CA ARG A 153 -15.73 -7.71 -10.00
C ARG A 153 -15.16 -9.13 -9.82
N PRO A 154 -15.91 -10.18 -10.25
CA PRO A 154 -15.47 -11.57 -10.08
C PRO A 154 -14.06 -11.83 -10.60
N GLU A 155 -13.70 -11.30 -11.77
CA GLU A 155 -12.36 -11.48 -12.35
C GLU A 155 -11.23 -10.87 -11.51
N PHE A 156 -11.52 -9.89 -10.65
CA PHE A 156 -10.55 -9.33 -9.71
C PHE A 156 -10.38 -10.23 -8.50
N LEU A 157 -11.49 -10.78 -8.01
CA LEU A 157 -11.46 -11.75 -6.92
C LEU A 157 -10.74 -13.04 -7.32
N ASP A 158 -10.99 -13.53 -8.54
CA ASP A 158 -10.28 -14.70 -9.09
C ASP A 158 -8.77 -14.45 -9.18
N TYR A 159 -8.37 -13.25 -9.65
CA TYR A 159 -6.97 -12.85 -9.68
C TYR A 159 -6.37 -12.86 -8.27
N ALA A 160 -6.98 -12.16 -7.32
CA ALA A 160 -6.50 -12.03 -5.94
C ALA A 160 -6.36 -13.39 -5.22
N VAL A 161 -7.32 -14.29 -5.43
CA VAL A 161 -7.29 -15.63 -4.86
C VAL A 161 -6.16 -16.47 -5.47
N ASN A 162 -5.99 -16.40 -6.79
CA ASN A 162 -4.93 -17.15 -7.47
C ASN A 162 -3.53 -16.74 -6.99
N ASP A 163 -3.33 -15.47 -6.65
CA ASP A 163 -2.03 -14.96 -6.18
C ASP A 163 -1.62 -15.61 -4.84
N VAL A 164 -2.55 -15.90 -3.93
CA VAL A 164 -2.23 -16.51 -2.62
C VAL A 164 -2.22 -18.03 -2.62
N MET A 165 -3.04 -18.70 -3.41
CA MET A 165 -3.15 -20.16 -3.41
C MET A 165 -1.81 -20.86 -3.73
N GLN A 166 -0.97 -20.24 -4.53
CA GLN A 166 0.30 -20.82 -4.97
C GLN A 166 1.47 -20.55 -4.00
N LEU A 167 1.31 -19.59 -3.08
CA LEU A 167 2.42 -19.13 -2.24
C LEU A 167 3.00 -20.27 -1.39
N PHE A 168 2.17 -21.15 -0.81
CA PHE A 168 2.68 -22.30 -0.05
C PHE A 168 3.47 -23.29 -0.88
N THR A 169 3.06 -23.52 -2.13
CA THR A 169 3.80 -24.43 -3.03
C THR A 169 5.16 -23.83 -3.40
N ILE A 170 5.18 -22.53 -3.69
CA ILE A 170 6.42 -21.81 -4.04
C ILE A 170 7.33 -21.72 -2.81
N GLU A 171 6.80 -21.35 -1.65
CA GLU A 171 7.57 -21.27 -0.40
C GLU A 171 8.21 -22.61 -0.06
N ARG A 172 7.47 -23.72 -0.16
CA ARG A 172 7.99 -25.06 0.12
C ARG A 172 9.18 -25.43 -0.79
N ASP A 173 9.10 -25.12 -2.09
CA ASP A 173 10.19 -25.34 -3.03
C ASP A 173 11.42 -24.51 -2.65
N ILE A 174 11.21 -23.21 -2.37
CA ILE A 174 12.27 -22.28 -1.95
C ILE A 174 12.88 -22.70 -0.62
N ALA A 175 12.06 -23.01 0.40
CA ALA A 175 12.53 -23.43 1.71
C ALA A 175 13.34 -24.74 1.64
N THR A 176 12.94 -25.68 0.78
CA THR A 176 13.70 -26.92 0.57
C THR A 176 15.09 -26.64 0.01
N LYS A 177 15.19 -25.77 -0.99
CA LYS A 177 16.47 -25.35 -1.59
C LYS A 177 17.33 -24.58 -0.60
N LEU A 178 16.73 -23.70 0.21
CA LEU A 178 17.43 -22.93 1.24
C LEU A 178 17.99 -23.84 2.34
N ARG A 179 17.24 -24.85 2.79
CA ARG A 179 17.74 -25.84 3.77
C ARG A 179 18.90 -26.64 3.20
N ALA A 180 18.80 -27.08 1.94
CA ALA A 180 19.90 -27.80 1.27
C ALA A 180 21.16 -26.95 1.13
N ALA A 181 21.02 -25.62 1.00
CA ALA A 181 22.12 -24.67 0.90
C ALA A 181 22.60 -24.13 2.28
N GLY A 182 21.98 -24.52 3.40
CA GLY A 182 22.29 -23.97 4.73
C GLY A 182 21.91 -22.48 4.91
N LEU A 183 20.97 -21.98 4.13
CA LEU A 183 20.57 -20.56 4.11
C LEU A 183 19.19 -20.31 4.76
N PHE A 184 18.55 -21.33 5.31
CA PHE A 184 17.18 -21.21 5.79
C PHE A 184 17.05 -20.25 6.98
N ASP A 185 17.99 -20.28 7.94
CA ASP A 185 17.99 -19.37 9.09
C ASP A 185 18.23 -17.92 8.65
N ILE A 186 19.07 -17.70 7.63
CA ILE A 186 19.29 -16.38 7.05
C ILE A 186 17.99 -15.87 6.41
N TYR A 187 17.29 -16.74 5.69
CA TYR A 187 15.98 -16.42 5.09
C TYR A 187 14.96 -15.96 6.13
N GLN A 188 14.84 -16.70 7.24
CA GLN A 188 13.93 -16.34 8.33
C GLN A 188 14.30 -14.98 8.93
N ASN A 189 15.58 -14.75 9.20
CA ASN A 189 16.08 -13.51 9.79
C ASN A 189 15.88 -12.31 8.85
N GLU A 190 16.24 -12.43 7.56
CA GLU A 190 16.05 -11.34 6.59
C GLU A 190 14.57 -11.04 6.36
N SER A 191 13.70 -12.06 6.37
CA SER A 191 12.26 -11.85 6.29
C SER A 191 11.72 -11.11 7.52
N ALA A 192 12.15 -11.48 8.73
CA ALA A 192 11.77 -10.80 9.97
C ALA A 192 12.19 -9.33 9.97
N GLN A 193 13.42 -9.02 9.51
CA GLN A 193 13.93 -7.66 9.42
C GLN A 193 13.07 -6.73 8.53
N ILE A 194 12.33 -7.27 7.54
CA ILE A 194 11.40 -6.44 6.76
C ILE A 194 10.26 -5.95 7.65
N SER A 195 9.72 -6.81 8.52
CA SER A 195 8.64 -6.46 9.45
C SER A 195 9.05 -5.45 10.53
N GLU A 196 10.35 -5.38 10.84
CA GLU A 196 10.92 -4.48 11.85
C GLU A 196 11.24 -3.08 11.29
N LYS A 197 11.26 -2.94 9.96
CA LYS A 197 11.51 -1.62 9.34
C LYS A 197 10.38 -0.66 9.63
N ASP A 198 10.76 0.58 9.94
CA ASP A 198 9.81 1.69 10.02
C ASP A 198 9.58 2.25 8.61
N PHE A 199 8.37 2.03 8.10
CA PHE A 199 7.89 2.55 6.81
C PHE A 199 6.90 3.70 7.00
N VAL A 200 6.65 4.17 8.23
CA VAL A 200 5.72 5.27 8.49
C VAL A 200 6.18 6.55 7.82
N ILE A 201 5.30 7.16 7.06
CA ILE A 201 5.56 8.40 6.35
C ILE A 201 4.81 9.56 7.00
N ASP A 202 5.54 10.59 7.41
CA ASP A 202 4.95 11.90 7.65
C ASP A 202 4.78 12.63 6.31
N HIS A 203 3.59 12.52 5.71
CA HIS A 203 3.28 13.14 4.42
C HIS A 203 3.54 14.65 4.43
N PHE A 204 3.35 15.33 5.55
CA PHE A 204 3.56 16.77 5.65
C PHE A 204 5.04 17.16 5.68
N ARG A 205 5.92 16.30 6.17
CA ARG A 205 7.37 16.57 6.27
C ARG A 205 8.20 15.98 5.13
N HIS A 206 7.57 15.27 4.20
CA HIS A 206 8.28 14.58 3.12
C HIS A 206 8.81 15.51 2.01
N TYR A 207 8.55 16.83 2.08
CA TYR A 207 8.92 17.81 1.06
C TYR A 207 10.43 17.86 0.79
N LYS A 208 11.29 17.74 1.81
CA LYS A 208 12.76 17.78 1.64
C LYS A 208 13.22 16.72 0.64
N ALA A 209 12.69 15.52 0.70
CA ALA A 209 13.06 14.42 -0.18
C ALA A 209 12.34 14.42 -1.53
N LYS A 210 11.12 14.96 -1.60
CA LYS A 210 10.23 14.78 -2.76
C LYS A 210 9.93 16.06 -3.55
N PHE A 211 10.18 17.26 -2.97
CA PHE A 211 10.01 18.50 -3.71
C PHE A 211 11.17 18.68 -4.70
N PRO A 212 10.90 18.96 -5.99
CA PRO A 212 11.95 19.04 -7.00
C PRO A 212 13.01 20.10 -6.69
N GLY A 213 14.25 19.67 -6.53
CA GLY A 213 15.40 20.59 -6.35
C GLY A 213 15.39 21.37 -5.03
N TYR A 214 14.71 20.88 -3.97
CA TYR A 214 14.54 21.57 -2.70
C TYR A 214 15.87 22.16 -2.14
N ASP A 215 16.94 21.38 -2.13
CA ASP A 215 18.22 21.79 -1.56
C ASP A 215 18.93 22.92 -2.33
N ARG A 216 18.49 23.18 -3.57
CA ARG A 216 19.02 24.25 -4.44
C ARG A 216 18.20 25.53 -4.35
N LEU A 217 17.11 25.52 -3.60
CA LEU A 217 16.23 26.67 -3.42
C LEU A 217 16.84 27.66 -2.42
N ARG A 218 16.62 28.97 -2.63
CA ARG A 218 16.94 29.99 -1.65
C ARG A 218 16.04 29.86 -0.40
N PRO A 219 16.48 30.30 0.79
CA PRO A 219 15.70 30.15 2.03
C PRO A 219 14.23 30.58 1.94
N PRO A 220 13.85 31.73 1.33
CA PRO A 220 12.44 32.09 1.17
C PRO A 220 11.66 31.10 0.29
N GLN A 221 12.30 30.56 -0.76
CA GLN A 221 11.71 29.57 -1.63
C GLN A 221 11.58 28.21 -0.95
N GLN A 222 12.52 27.83 -0.07
CA GLN A 222 12.42 26.60 0.72
C GLN A 222 11.22 26.67 1.68
N LYS A 223 11.00 27.81 2.32
CA LYS A 223 9.82 28.05 3.16
C LYS A 223 8.53 27.93 2.35
N ALA A 224 8.47 28.58 1.21
CA ALA A 224 7.31 28.49 0.31
C ALA A 224 7.10 27.06 -0.21
N ALA A 225 8.17 26.31 -0.54
CA ALA A 225 8.10 24.93 -1.01
C ALA A 225 7.54 24.00 0.06
N ALA A 226 7.96 24.15 1.31
CA ALA A 226 7.42 23.40 2.44
C ALA A 226 5.91 23.67 2.60
N ALA A 227 5.50 24.94 2.58
CA ALA A 227 4.10 25.33 2.68
C ALA A 227 3.26 24.85 1.48
N VAL A 228 3.75 24.96 0.25
CA VAL A 228 3.07 24.47 -0.96
C VAL A 228 2.92 22.95 -0.94
N TRP A 229 3.90 22.23 -0.43
CA TRP A 229 3.80 20.79 -0.24
C TRP A 229 2.66 20.44 0.72
N VAL A 230 2.68 20.98 1.95
CA VAL A 230 1.63 20.75 2.95
C VAL A 230 0.26 21.20 2.45
N PHE A 231 0.19 22.33 1.77
CA PHE A 231 -1.04 22.82 1.14
C PHE A 231 -1.63 21.80 0.17
N ARG A 232 -0.80 21.20 -0.68
CA ARG A 232 -1.23 20.16 -1.63
C ARG A 232 -1.83 18.96 -0.92
N GLU A 233 -1.21 18.53 0.18
CA GLU A 233 -1.72 17.42 1.01
C GLU A 233 -3.07 17.78 1.65
N LEU A 234 -3.20 18.98 2.23
CA LEU A 234 -4.44 19.44 2.86
C LEU A 234 -5.60 19.53 1.85
N ILE A 235 -5.35 20.10 0.68
CA ILE A 235 -6.35 20.21 -0.39
C ILE A 235 -6.70 18.83 -0.96
N GLY A 236 -5.71 17.93 -1.14
CA GLY A 236 -5.94 16.56 -1.56
C GLY A 236 -6.86 15.83 -0.58
N LYS A 237 -6.60 15.98 0.72
CA LYS A 237 -7.43 15.43 1.80
C LYS A 237 -8.84 16.03 1.81
N HIS A 238 -8.97 17.34 1.63
CA HIS A 238 -10.27 18.03 1.60
C HIS A 238 -11.18 17.53 0.48
N PHE A 239 -10.63 17.31 -0.70
CA PHE A 239 -11.39 16.84 -1.87
C PHE A 239 -11.36 15.33 -2.06
N ASP A 240 -10.71 14.60 -1.16
CA ASP A 240 -10.47 13.15 -1.26
C ASP A 240 -9.98 12.72 -2.66
N CYS A 241 -8.94 13.40 -3.14
CA CYS A 241 -8.38 13.10 -4.45
C CYS A 241 -6.84 13.02 -4.42
N PRO A 242 -6.24 12.28 -5.37
CA PRO A 242 -4.80 12.16 -5.46
C PRO A 242 -4.11 13.52 -5.55
N VAL A 243 -3.07 13.72 -4.74
CA VAL A 243 -2.37 15.01 -4.68
C VAL A 243 -1.75 15.44 -6.00
N GLY A 244 -1.42 14.50 -6.89
CA GLY A 244 -0.95 14.79 -8.25
C GLY A 244 -1.99 15.48 -9.12
N TYR A 245 -3.29 15.29 -8.86
CA TYR A 245 -4.38 16.01 -9.54
C TYR A 245 -4.64 17.39 -8.94
N ILE A 246 -4.16 17.64 -7.72
CA ILE A 246 -4.21 18.98 -7.11
C ILE A 246 -3.14 19.85 -7.73
N LEU A 247 -1.89 19.48 -7.58
CA LEU A 247 -0.73 20.20 -8.12
C LEU A 247 0.32 19.19 -8.60
N SER A 248 0.69 19.30 -9.88
CA SER A 248 1.84 18.55 -10.41
C SER A 248 3.15 19.08 -9.79
N LYS A 249 4.22 18.30 -9.91
CA LYS A 249 5.57 18.75 -9.48
C LYS A 249 6.00 20.04 -10.16
N GLN A 250 5.66 20.21 -11.45
CA GLN A 250 5.95 21.43 -12.21
C GLN A 250 5.13 22.63 -11.72
N ALA A 251 3.84 22.42 -11.43
CA ALA A 251 2.97 23.46 -10.87
C ALA A 251 3.47 23.93 -9.50
N MET A 252 3.86 23.02 -8.61
CA MET A 252 4.45 23.36 -7.32
C MET A 252 5.73 24.21 -7.48
N ALA A 253 6.63 23.82 -8.39
CA ALA A 253 7.84 24.58 -8.68
C ALA A 253 7.53 25.98 -9.26
N ALA A 254 6.47 26.11 -10.05
CA ALA A 254 6.03 27.41 -10.56
C ALA A 254 5.51 28.34 -9.45
N CYS A 255 4.74 27.80 -8.49
CA CYS A 255 4.14 28.57 -7.39
C CYS A 255 5.17 29.22 -6.44
N ILE A 256 6.38 28.65 -6.35
CA ILE A 256 7.42 29.15 -5.43
C ILE A 256 8.47 30.05 -6.10
N ARG A 257 8.35 30.36 -7.40
CA ARG A 257 9.32 31.22 -8.09
C ARG A 257 9.40 32.61 -7.46
N ASP A 258 8.25 33.15 -7.10
CA ASP A 258 8.10 34.38 -6.35
C ASP A 258 7.35 34.06 -5.03
N PRO A 259 8.05 33.95 -3.90
CA PRO A 259 7.44 33.59 -2.62
C PRO A 259 6.34 34.53 -2.15
N GLU A 260 6.39 35.82 -2.54
CA GLU A 260 5.39 36.83 -2.18
C GLU A 260 4.07 36.61 -2.93
N ARG A 261 4.13 35.97 -4.11
CA ARG A 261 2.97 35.67 -4.96
C ARG A 261 2.50 34.23 -4.88
N THR A 262 2.99 33.45 -3.91
CA THR A 262 2.68 32.00 -3.84
C THR A 262 1.19 31.73 -3.80
N VAL A 263 0.41 32.48 -3.01
CA VAL A 263 -1.05 32.27 -2.89
C VAL A 263 -1.75 32.52 -4.22
N SER A 264 -1.45 33.64 -4.91
CA SER A 264 -2.06 33.93 -6.21
C SER A 264 -1.65 32.94 -7.30
N SER A 265 -0.41 32.44 -7.24
CA SER A 265 0.08 31.39 -8.14
C SER A 265 -0.61 30.04 -7.88
N LEU A 266 -0.86 29.69 -6.64
CA LEU A 266 -1.63 28.49 -6.25
C LEU A 266 -3.08 28.59 -6.78
N GLU A 267 -3.73 29.75 -6.62
CA GLU A 267 -5.08 29.97 -7.13
C GLU A 267 -5.14 29.79 -8.65
N GLN A 268 -4.17 30.34 -9.38
CA GLN A 268 -4.09 30.22 -10.83
C GLN A 268 -3.87 28.75 -11.26
N GLU A 269 -2.90 28.04 -10.66
CA GLU A 269 -2.59 26.66 -11.01
C GLU A 269 -3.73 25.70 -10.67
N LEU A 270 -4.38 25.87 -9.51
CA LEU A 270 -5.54 25.06 -9.13
C LEU A 270 -6.72 25.24 -10.07
N ASN A 271 -6.90 26.44 -10.61
CA ASN A 271 -8.05 26.77 -11.47
C ASN A 271 -7.74 26.66 -12.97
N ARG A 272 -6.50 26.33 -13.32
CA ARG A 272 -6.09 26.17 -14.73
C ARG A 272 -6.93 25.08 -15.41
N GLY A 273 -7.62 25.44 -16.48
CA GLY A 273 -8.45 24.52 -17.26
C GLY A 273 -9.72 24.00 -16.58
N ARG A 274 -10.05 24.48 -15.37
CA ARG A 274 -11.30 24.11 -14.68
C ARG A 274 -12.47 25.00 -15.12
N SER A 275 -13.64 24.37 -15.31
CA SER A 275 -14.88 25.10 -15.49
C SER A 275 -15.24 25.91 -14.24
N ALA A 276 -16.03 26.99 -14.39
CA ALA A 276 -16.45 27.84 -13.27
C ALA A 276 -17.06 27.07 -12.08
N LYS A 277 -17.81 25.99 -12.36
CA LYS A 277 -18.44 25.13 -11.33
C LYS A 277 -17.45 24.27 -10.52
N ARG A 278 -16.20 24.14 -10.98
CA ARG A 278 -15.14 23.33 -10.35
C ARG A 278 -13.97 24.17 -9.85
N ARG A 279 -14.12 25.49 -9.85
CA ARG A 279 -13.06 26.38 -9.36
C ARG A 279 -12.97 26.32 -7.85
N VAL A 280 -11.73 26.31 -7.36
CA VAL A 280 -11.43 26.46 -5.94
C VAL A 280 -11.52 27.93 -5.59
N GLU A 281 -12.31 28.27 -4.58
CA GLU A 281 -12.49 29.66 -4.14
C GLU A 281 -11.19 30.22 -3.53
N LYS A 282 -10.91 31.50 -3.79
CA LYS A 282 -9.72 32.21 -3.29
C LYS A 282 -9.60 32.10 -1.76
N GLY A 283 -10.70 32.30 -1.02
CA GLY A 283 -10.71 32.20 0.43
C GLY A 283 -10.32 30.83 0.95
N LEU A 284 -10.65 29.75 0.22
CA LEU A 284 -10.23 28.38 0.56
C LEU A 284 -8.72 28.20 0.33
N VAL A 285 -8.18 28.76 -0.76
CA VAL A 285 -6.74 28.70 -1.04
C VAL A 285 -5.95 29.43 0.04
N GLU A 286 -6.36 30.64 0.40
CA GLU A 286 -5.73 31.42 1.47
C GLU A 286 -5.76 30.67 2.80
N LYS A 287 -6.94 30.17 3.22
CA LYS A 287 -7.12 29.42 4.45
C LYS A 287 -6.14 28.23 4.55
N TYR A 288 -6.13 27.37 3.55
CA TYR A 288 -5.28 26.17 3.57
C TYR A 288 -3.80 26.50 3.41
N TYR A 289 -3.44 27.57 2.69
CA TYR A 289 -2.04 27.99 2.62
C TYR A 289 -1.54 28.52 3.97
N GLN A 290 -2.33 29.29 4.69
CA GLN A 290 -1.99 29.77 6.04
C GLN A 290 -1.85 28.60 7.03
N GLU A 291 -2.72 27.61 6.95
CA GLU A 291 -2.63 26.40 7.75
C GLU A 291 -1.37 25.60 7.40
N ALA A 292 -1.11 25.41 6.12
CA ALA A 292 0.09 24.72 5.60
C ALA A 292 1.39 25.41 6.04
N PHE A 293 1.40 26.76 6.02
CA PHE A 293 2.56 27.54 6.44
C PHE A 293 2.88 27.32 7.92
N ARG A 294 1.85 27.23 8.78
CA ARG A 294 2.03 26.89 10.20
C ARG A 294 2.52 25.46 10.41
N ILE A 295 1.91 24.48 9.75
CA ILE A 295 2.27 23.06 9.87
C ILE A 295 3.70 22.80 9.38
N SER A 296 4.13 23.47 8.31
CA SER A 296 5.48 23.30 7.76
C SER A 296 6.62 23.79 8.69
N GLY A 297 6.28 24.31 9.87
CA GLY A 297 7.24 24.80 10.87
C GLY A 297 7.86 26.14 10.49
N ASN A 298 7.18 26.91 9.67
CA ASN A 298 7.52 28.31 9.41
C ASN A 298 6.89 29.17 10.52
N PRO A 299 7.67 29.93 11.30
CA PRO A 299 7.14 30.81 12.33
C PRO A 299 6.33 31.98 11.74
#